data_1160bbac750137b1c195df93119308b7
#
_entry.id   1160bbac750137b1c195df93119308b7
#
_cell.length_a   1.000
_cell.length_b   1.000
_cell.length_c   1.000
_cell.angle_alpha   90.00
_cell.angle_beta   90.00
_cell.angle_gamma   90.00
#
_symmetry.space_group_name_H-M   'P 1'
#
loop_
_entity.id
_entity.type
_entity.pdbx_description
1 polymer ?
#
loop_
_entity_poly.entity_id
_entity_poly.type
_entity_poly.pdbx_seq_one_letter_code
_entity_poly.pdbx_strand_id
1 'polypeptide(L)'
;MNRLPALQEPTCDFTSIGRQSRRDHDSDLITSVAMGNCEAFQELYMKYRRRLAYFIARMNRCHEDAEEIINDTFMTVWQSASEFRHASRVSSWIFGIAYRKALRSFRRQRRQTSNVPLEDAPEQSTDPMQEMEMRDWLTRGLRQLPLDQRLTMQLSYKWGLCLEEIAAITEVPIGTTKARQFHARSKLRRCLPALGGGPQFS
;
A
#
# COMPACT_ATOMS: atom_id res chain seq x y z
N MET A 1 1.55 37.24 7.73
CA MET A 1 2.38 36.09 8.13
C MET A 1 1.46 35.08 8.81
N ASN A 2 0.81 34.22 8.04
CA ASN A 2 -0.12 33.21 8.54
C ASN A 2 0.65 31.90 8.79
N ARG A 3 0.88 31.58 10.05
CA ARG A 3 1.37 30.25 10.45
C ARG A 3 0.24 29.24 10.22
N LEU A 4 0.40 28.39 9.22
CA LEU A 4 -0.42 27.19 9.10
C LEU A 4 -0.25 26.32 10.35
N PRO A 5 -1.33 25.76 10.92
CA PRO A 5 -1.23 24.88 12.08
C PRO A 5 -0.36 23.67 11.74
N ALA A 6 0.52 23.32 12.67
CA ALA A 6 1.33 22.11 12.58
C ALA A 6 0.38 20.91 12.44
N LEU A 7 0.45 20.22 11.30
CA LEU A 7 -0.21 18.93 11.13
C LEU A 7 0.40 17.98 12.16
N GLN A 8 -0.38 17.71 13.21
CA GLN A 8 -0.06 16.72 14.22
C GLN A 8 0.29 15.41 13.51
N GLU A 9 1.40 14.82 13.90
CA GLU A 9 1.76 13.47 13.45
C GLU A 9 0.57 12.56 13.77
N PRO A 10 0.17 11.65 12.86
CA PRO A 10 -0.81 10.64 13.20
C PRO A 10 -0.19 9.71 14.25
N THR A 11 -0.34 10.07 15.51
CA THR A 11 -0.28 9.11 16.61
C THR A 11 -1.33 8.05 16.30
N CYS A 12 -1.01 6.78 16.56
CA CYS A 12 -1.82 5.59 16.23
C CYS A 12 -3.26 5.57 16.77
N ASP A 13 -3.84 6.71 17.14
CA ASP A 13 -5.10 6.85 17.90
C ASP A 13 -6.34 7.26 17.09
N PHE A 14 -6.28 7.22 15.77
CA PHE A 14 -7.48 7.57 15.00
C PHE A 14 -8.33 6.33 14.67
N THR A 15 -9.48 6.22 15.34
CA THR A 15 -10.54 5.19 15.21
C THR A 15 -10.21 3.80 15.78
N SER A 16 -10.09 3.70 17.09
CA SER A 16 -9.72 2.46 17.78
C SER A 16 -10.77 1.33 17.73
N ILE A 17 -12.06 1.62 17.81
CA ILE A 17 -13.10 0.60 17.99
C ILE A 17 -13.33 -0.26 16.72
N GLY A 18 -13.49 0.33 15.56
CA GLY A 18 -13.69 -0.42 14.31
C GLY A 18 -12.43 -1.12 13.77
N ARG A 19 -11.24 -0.69 14.21
CA ARG A 19 -9.97 -1.32 13.85
C ARG A 19 -9.63 -2.50 14.73
N GLN A 20 -10.03 -2.47 15.99
CA GLN A 20 -9.80 -3.57 16.94
C GLN A 20 -10.58 -4.82 16.49
N SER A 21 -11.89 -4.70 16.26
CA SER A 21 -12.74 -5.80 15.79
C SER A 21 -12.26 -6.44 14.47
N ARG A 22 -11.71 -5.63 13.54
CA ARG A 22 -11.14 -6.15 12.29
C ARG A 22 -9.80 -6.85 12.49
N ARG A 23 -9.03 -6.46 13.51
CA ARG A 23 -7.75 -7.11 13.84
C ARG A 23 -8.01 -8.50 14.44
N ASP A 24 -8.97 -8.59 15.33
CA ASP A 24 -9.32 -9.84 16.00
C ASP A 24 -9.80 -10.86 14.95
N HIS A 25 -10.69 -10.46 14.06
CA HIS A 25 -11.19 -11.31 12.98
C HIS A 25 -10.10 -11.80 11.99
N ASP A 26 -9.16 -10.94 11.58
CA ASP A 26 -8.05 -11.38 10.72
C ASP A 26 -7.11 -12.37 11.45
N SER A 27 -6.91 -12.17 12.75
CA SER A 27 -6.13 -13.09 13.59
C SER A 27 -6.81 -14.45 13.74
N ASP A 28 -8.13 -14.47 13.87
CA ASP A 28 -8.90 -15.70 13.93
C ASP A 28 -8.87 -16.46 12.59
N LEU A 29 -9.01 -15.73 11.48
CA LEU A 29 -8.92 -16.30 10.14
C LEU A 29 -7.55 -16.93 9.89
N ILE A 30 -6.45 -16.23 10.18
CA ILE A 30 -5.11 -16.79 9.93
C ILE A 30 -4.80 -17.99 10.82
N THR A 31 -5.31 -18.00 12.04
CA THR A 31 -5.22 -19.15 12.94
C THR A 31 -5.98 -20.35 12.38
N SER A 32 -7.18 -20.14 11.85
CA SER A 32 -7.98 -21.18 11.19
C SER A 32 -7.30 -21.70 9.92
N VAL A 33 -6.70 -20.81 9.13
CA VAL A 33 -5.87 -21.18 7.95
C VAL A 33 -4.69 -22.06 8.37
N ALA A 34 -4.02 -21.73 9.47
CA ALA A 34 -2.93 -22.55 10.01
C ALA A 34 -3.36 -23.97 10.40
N MET A 35 -4.64 -24.16 10.72
CA MET A 35 -5.27 -25.48 10.97
C MET A 35 -5.78 -26.16 9.69
N GLY A 36 -5.55 -25.58 8.51
CA GLY A 36 -5.98 -26.15 7.22
C GLY A 36 -7.42 -25.82 6.81
N ASN A 37 -8.06 -24.83 7.43
CA ASN A 37 -9.43 -24.44 7.08
C ASN A 37 -9.46 -23.67 5.75
N CYS A 38 -10.02 -24.30 4.70
CA CYS A 38 -10.13 -23.72 3.36
C CYS A 38 -11.14 -22.57 3.29
N GLU A 39 -12.20 -22.57 4.10
CA GLU A 39 -13.19 -21.50 4.11
C GLU A 39 -12.59 -20.20 4.67
N ALA A 40 -11.84 -20.30 5.78
CA ALA A 40 -11.11 -19.18 6.34
C ALA A 40 -10.07 -18.62 5.35
N PHE A 41 -9.41 -19.49 4.61
CA PHE A 41 -8.47 -19.08 3.55
C PHE A 41 -9.20 -18.35 2.41
N GLN A 42 -10.33 -18.86 1.94
CA GLN A 42 -11.14 -18.22 0.90
C GLN A 42 -11.62 -16.84 1.36
N GLU A 43 -12.08 -16.70 2.59
CA GLU A 43 -12.49 -15.41 3.14
C GLU A 43 -11.33 -14.41 3.17
N LEU A 44 -10.16 -14.84 3.64
CA LEU A 44 -8.96 -14.03 3.67
C LEU A 44 -8.52 -13.61 2.24
N TYR A 45 -8.59 -14.55 1.28
CA TYR A 45 -8.30 -14.28 -0.13
C TYR A 45 -9.24 -13.21 -0.69
N MET A 46 -10.55 -13.36 -0.55
CA MET A 46 -11.55 -12.42 -1.07
C MET A 46 -11.40 -11.03 -0.44
N LYS A 47 -11.09 -10.97 0.85
CA LYS A 47 -10.86 -9.74 1.59
C LYS A 47 -9.65 -8.96 1.09
N TYR A 48 -8.55 -9.63 0.75
CA TYR A 48 -7.28 -8.99 0.43
C TYR A 48 -6.95 -8.94 -1.06
N ARG A 49 -7.52 -9.81 -1.92
CA ARG A 49 -7.23 -9.88 -3.35
C ARG A 49 -7.30 -8.51 -4.03
N ARG A 50 -8.43 -7.82 -3.88
CA ARG A 50 -8.66 -6.52 -4.53
C ARG A 50 -7.69 -5.44 -4.02
N ARG A 51 -7.34 -5.49 -2.72
CA ARG A 51 -6.40 -4.58 -2.09
C ARG A 51 -4.98 -4.82 -2.58
N LEU A 52 -4.57 -6.08 -2.73
CA LEU A 52 -3.27 -6.47 -3.25
C LEU A 52 -3.14 -6.14 -4.74
N ALA A 53 -4.16 -6.39 -5.55
CA ALA A 53 -4.17 -6.01 -6.97
C ALA A 53 -3.88 -4.52 -7.14
N TYR A 54 -4.58 -3.69 -6.39
CA TYR A 54 -4.33 -2.25 -6.40
C TYR A 54 -2.91 -1.88 -5.92
N PHE A 55 -2.41 -2.54 -4.88
CA PHE A 55 -1.07 -2.30 -4.35
C PHE A 55 0.01 -2.66 -5.37
N ILE A 56 -0.10 -3.85 -5.98
CA ILE A 56 0.87 -4.35 -6.97
C ILE A 56 0.86 -3.49 -8.23
N ALA A 57 -0.33 -3.11 -8.74
CA ALA A 57 -0.46 -2.22 -9.89
C ALA A 57 0.22 -0.87 -9.69
N ARG A 58 0.32 -0.39 -8.44
CA ARG A 58 1.05 0.85 -8.10
C ARG A 58 2.56 0.67 -7.97
N MET A 59 3.01 -0.55 -7.74
CA MET A 59 4.45 -0.87 -7.71
C MET A 59 4.99 -1.07 -9.11
N ASN A 60 4.22 -1.71 -9.99
CA ASN A 60 4.60 -1.98 -11.37
C ASN A 60 3.48 -1.54 -12.33
N ARG A 61 3.89 -1.10 -13.50
CA ARG A 61 3.01 -0.65 -14.59
C ARG A 61 2.54 -1.79 -15.50
N CYS A 62 3.10 -3.00 -15.35
CA CYS A 62 2.65 -4.18 -16.09
C CYS A 62 1.58 -4.91 -15.27
N HIS A 63 0.34 -4.86 -15.74
CA HIS A 63 -0.80 -5.53 -15.13
C HIS A 63 -0.77 -7.06 -15.26
N GLU A 64 -0.02 -7.59 -16.23
CA GLU A 64 -0.03 -9.00 -16.61
C GLU A 64 0.41 -9.95 -15.48
N ASP A 65 1.32 -9.49 -14.59
CA ASP A 65 1.83 -10.33 -13.51
C ASP A 65 1.06 -10.17 -12.18
N ALA A 66 0.10 -9.24 -12.09
CA ALA A 66 -0.53 -8.93 -10.81
C ALA A 66 -1.29 -10.12 -10.22
N GLU A 67 -2.02 -10.86 -11.02
CA GLU A 67 -2.76 -12.05 -10.59
C GLU A 67 -1.81 -13.17 -10.19
N GLU A 68 -0.72 -13.40 -10.92
CA GLU A 68 0.31 -14.38 -10.55
C GLU A 68 0.93 -14.01 -9.20
N ILE A 69 1.30 -12.75 -8.99
CA ILE A 69 1.88 -12.28 -7.72
C ILE A 69 0.87 -12.44 -6.56
N ILE A 70 -0.43 -12.19 -6.79
CA ILE A 70 -1.47 -12.37 -5.78
C ILE A 70 -1.60 -13.85 -5.42
N ASN A 71 -1.71 -14.73 -6.41
CA ASN A 71 -1.86 -16.16 -6.21
C ASN A 71 -0.64 -16.72 -5.47
N ASP A 72 0.54 -16.34 -5.90
CA ASP A 72 1.80 -16.67 -5.25
C ASP A 72 1.87 -16.18 -3.79
N THR A 73 1.34 -14.97 -3.53
CA THR A 73 1.27 -14.42 -2.19
C THR A 73 0.39 -15.27 -1.31
N PHE A 74 -0.80 -15.64 -1.78
CA PHE A 74 -1.73 -16.45 -1.00
C PHE A 74 -1.28 -17.89 -0.86
N MET A 75 -0.58 -18.46 -1.84
CA MET A 75 0.08 -19.75 -1.66
C MET A 75 1.11 -19.71 -0.52
N THR A 76 1.89 -18.64 -0.44
CA THR A 76 2.83 -18.45 0.69
C THR A 76 2.09 -18.24 2.00
N VAL A 77 0.98 -17.47 2.01
CA VAL A 77 0.14 -17.29 3.20
C VAL A 77 -0.37 -18.64 3.70
N TRP A 78 -0.90 -19.49 2.81
CA TRP A 78 -1.34 -20.83 3.16
C TRP A 78 -0.24 -21.70 3.77
N GLN A 79 0.93 -21.71 3.13
CA GLN A 79 2.08 -22.53 3.55
C GLN A 79 2.71 -22.06 4.87
N SER A 80 2.68 -20.75 5.15
CA SER A 80 3.37 -20.14 6.29
C SER A 80 2.42 -19.64 7.38
N ALA A 81 1.13 -19.94 7.29
CA ALA A 81 0.14 -19.49 8.28
C ALA A 81 0.48 -19.94 9.70
N SER A 82 0.98 -21.18 9.87
CA SER A 82 1.42 -21.74 11.14
C SER A 82 2.66 -21.06 11.74
N GLU A 83 3.45 -20.37 10.93
CA GLU A 83 4.65 -19.64 11.35
C GLU A 83 4.34 -18.18 11.75
N PHE A 84 3.11 -17.74 11.53
CA PHE A 84 2.71 -16.36 11.85
C PHE A 84 2.66 -16.16 13.37
N ARG A 85 3.59 -15.35 13.89
CA ARG A 85 3.80 -15.16 15.34
C ARG A 85 2.92 -14.09 15.99
N HIS A 86 1.94 -13.52 15.27
CA HIS A 86 1.11 -12.39 15.74
C HIS A 86 1.89 -11.15 16.22
N ALA A 87 3.18 -11.03 15.88
CA ALA A 87 4.01 -9.87 16.20
C ALA A 87 3.67 -8.63 15.36
N SER A 88 2.91 -8.80 14.29
CA SER A 88 2.41 -7.72 13.42
C SER A 88 0.96 -7.98 13.06
N ARG A 89 0.32 -7.02 12.40
CA ARG A 89 -1.02 -7.25 11.84
C ARG A 89 -0.95 -8.25 10.69
N VAL A 90 -1.98 -9.10 10.56
CA VAL A 90 -2.13 -10.01 9.42
C VAL A 90 -2.04 -9.27 8.08
N SER A 91 -2.69 -8.09 7.99
CA SER A 91 -2.58 -7.23 6.80
C SER A 91 -1.13 -6.86 6.48
N SER A 92 -0.35 -6.41 7.45
CA SER A 92 1.05 -6.02 7.26
C SER A 92 1.90 -7.21 6.81
N TRP A 93 1.66 -8.37 7.38
CA TRP A 93 2.33 -9.61 7.00
C TRP A 93 2.03 -10.01 5.55
N ILE A 94 0.74 -10.02 5.16
CA ILE A 94 0.31 -10.32 3.77
C ILE A 94 0.90 -9.30 2.78
N PHE A 95 0.83 -7.99 3.09
CA PHE A 95 1.42 -6.95 2.24
C PHE A 95 2.95 -7.09 2.15
N GLY A 96 3.62 -7.53 3.22
CA GLY A 96 5.05 -7.82 3.22
C GLY A 96 5.42 -8.96 2.27
N ILE A 97 4.64 -10.05 2.26
CA ILE A 97 4.84 -11.16 1.31
C ILE A 97 4.64 -10.66 -0.13
N ALA A 98 3.54 -9.95 -0.39
CA ALA A 98 3.23 -9.40 -1.72
C ALA A 98 4.31 -8.44 -2.22
N TYR A 99 4.80 -7.56 -1.36
CA TYR A 99 5.89 -6.63 -1.69
C TYR A 99 7.15 -7.36 -2.15
N ARG A 100 7.60 -8.36 -1.39
CA ARG A 100 8.80 -9.14 -1.73
C ARG A 100 8.64 -9.90 -3.04
N LYS A 101 7.47 -10.50 -3.27
CA LYS A 101 7.18 -11.21 -4.53
C LYS A 101 7.12 -10.27 -5.73
N ALA A 102 6.43 -9.16 -5.59
CA ALA A 102 6.39 -8.12 -6.62
C ALA A 102 7.79 -7.60 -6.95
N LEU A 103 8.60 -7.29 -5.94
CA LEU A 103 9.96 -6.79 -6.15
C LEU A 103 10.86 -7.82 -6.86
N ARG A 104 10.69 -9.12 -6.59
CA ARG A 104 11.40 -10.21 -7.30
C ARG A 104 10.96 -10.31 -8.75
N SER A 105 9.65 -10.26 -9.03
CA SER A 105 9.12 -10.29 -10.40
C SER A 105 9.67 -9.12 -11.21
N PHE A 106 9.63 -7.90 -10.67
CA PHE A 106 10.14 -6.72 -11.38
C PHE A 106 11.63 -6.75 -11.65
N ARG A 107 12.43 -7.28 -10.71
CA ARG A 107 13.87 -7.46 -10.93
C ARG A 107 14.14 -8.49 -12.04
N ARG A 108 13.32 -9.53 -12.14
CA ARG A 108 13.41 -10.55 -13.20
C ARG A 108 13.09 -9.95 -14.56
N GLN A 109 11.98 -9.21 -14.66
CA GLN A 109 11.56 -8.55 -15.90
C GLN A 109 12.59 -7.52 -16.38
N ARG A 110 13.13 -6.66 -15.49
CA ARG A 110 14.18 -5.70 -15.88
C ARG A 110 15.43 -6.35 -16.43
N ARG A 111 15.74 -7.58 -16.06
CA ARG A 111 16.88 -8.32 -16.63
C ARG A 111 16.56 -8.89 -18.01
N GLN A 112 15.29 -9.14 -18.31
CA GLN A 112 14.83 -9.70 -19.59
C GLN A 112 14.49 -8.61 -20.61
N THR A 113 14.12 -7.42 -20.17
CA THR A 113 13.71 -6.30 -21.01
C THR A 113 14.71 -5.15 -20.86
N SER A 114 15.78 -5.19 -21.66
CA SER A 114 16.62 -4.01 -21.88
C SER A 114 15.81 -2.98 -22.66
N ASN A 115 15.57 -1.79 -22.07
CA ASN A 115 15.01 -0.60 -22.69
C ASN A 115 13.52 -0.63 -23.10
N VAL A 116 12.61 -0.39 -22.15
CA VAL A 116 11.32 0.22 -22.45
C VAL A 116 11.08 1.40 -21.51
N PRO A 117 10.80 2.62 -22.01
CA PRO A 117 10.39 3.76 -21.19
C PRO A 117 9.05 3.49 -20.52
N LEU A 118 8.93 3.96 -19.32
CA LEU A 118 7.81 3.74 -18.43
C LEU A 118 6.62 4.64 -18.80
N GLU A 119 5.63 4.16 -19.54
CA GLU A 119 4.34 4.85 -19.73
C GLU A 119 3.33 4.53 -18.61
N ASP A 120 2.55 5.54 -18.21
CA ASP A 120 1.58 5.44 -17.10
C ASP A 120 0.26 4.83 -17.59
N ALA A 121 -0.13 3.68 -17.04
CA ALA A 121 -1.43 3.10 -17.30
C ALA A 121 -2.55 3.90 -16.61
N PRO A 122 -3.69 4.16 -17.29
CA PRO A 122 -4.82 4.88 -16.72
C PRO A 122 -5.55 4.06 -15.66
N GLU A 123 -5.99 4.73 -14.61
CA GLU A 123 -6.82 4.17 -13.54
C GLU A 123 -8.26 4.06 -14.01
N GLN A 124 -8.83 2.86 -14.03
CA GLN A 124 -10.28 2.69 -14.11
C GLN A 124 -10.89 2.88 -12.71
N SER A 125 -11.57 3.99 -12.52
CA SER A 125 -12.31 4.32 -11.31
C SER A 125 -13.70 4.81 -11.72
N THR A 126 -14.71 4.08 -11.32
CA THR A 126 -16.13 4.46 -11.42
C THR A 126 -16.50 5.25 -10.18
N ASP A 127 -16.53 6.59 -10.26
CA ASP A 127 -17.08 7.46 -9.19
C ASP A 127 -17.35 8.90 -9.66
N PRO A 128 -18.28 9.65 -9.01
CA PRO A 128 -18.81 10.91 -9.49
C PRO A 128 -17.77 12.04 -9.68
N MET A 129 -18.08 12.98 -10.57
CA MET A 129 -17.15 13.92 -11.23
C MET A 129 -16.22 14.75 -10.30
N GLN A 130 -16.67 15.21 -9.14
CA GLN A 130 -15.83 16.00 -8.22
C GLN A 130 -14.82 15.15 -7.41
N GLU A 131 -15.21 13.94 -7.00
CA GLU A 131 -14.27 12.99 -6.38
C GLU A 131 -13.23 12.51 -7.38
N MET A 132 -13.58 12.43 -8.65
CA MET A 132 -12.71 12.03 -9.74
C MET A 132 -11.63 13.08 -10.01
N GLU A 133 -11.98 14.38 -10.02
CA GLU A 133 -11.02 15.47 -10.17
C GLU A 133 -10.03 15.55 -9.02
N MET A 134 -10.50 15.39 -7.77
CA MET A 134 -9.66 15.35 -6.58
C MET A 134 -8.71 14.14 -6.60
N ARG A 135 -9.23 12.97 -6.97
CA ARG A 135 -8.40 11.74 -7.06
C ARG A 135 -7.37 11.85 -8.18
N ASP A 136 -7.74 12.39 -9.33
CA ASP A 136 -6.82 12.59 -10.44
C ASP A 136 -5.72 13.61 -10.09
N TRP A 137 -6.08 14.73 -9.47
CA TRP A 137 -5.14 15.72 -8.98
C TRP A 137 -4.14 15.12 -7.96
N LEU A 138 -4.63 14.36 -6.97
CA LEU A 138 -3.79 13.70 -5.99
C LEU A 138 -2.91 12.62 -6.64
N THR A 139 -3.46 11.87 -7.60
CA THR A 139 -2.73 10.83 -8.33
C THR A 139 -1.59 11.44 -9.15
N ARG A 140 -1.84 12.57 -9.85
CA ARG A 140 -0.79 13.33 -10.55
C ARG A 140 0.31 13.79 -9.60
N GLY A 141 -0.05 14.30 -8.43
CA GLY A 141 0.91 14.69 -7.41
C GLY A 141 1.76 13.50 -6.90
N LEU A 142 1.11 12.37 -6.62
CA LEU A 142 1.82 11.17 -6.19
C LEU A 142 2.77 10.60 -7.27
N ARG A 143 2.43 10.75 -8.56
CA ARG A 143 3.31 10.36 -9.68
C ARG A 143 4.62 11.14 -9.72
N GLN A 144 4.65 12.37 -9.19
CA GLN A 144 5.87 13.17 -9.09
C GLN A 144 6.86 12.65 -8.01
N LEU A 145 6.41 11.77 -7.13
CA LEU A 145 7.27 11.21 -6.09
C LEU A 145 8.13 10.05 -6.63
N PRO A 146 9.37 9.91 -6.17
CA PRO A 146 10.13 8.67 -6.32
C PRO A 146 9.33 7.48 -5.79
N LEU A 147 9.52 6.30 -6.39
CA LEU A 147 8.74 5.10 -6.07
C LEU A 147 8.71 4.81 -4.57
N ASP A 148 9.85 4.86 -3.88
CA ASP A 148 9.96 4.58 -2.46
C ASP A 148 9.13 5.54 -1.59
N GLN A 149 9.15 6.83 -1.94
CA GLN A 149 8.36 7.85 -1.25
C GLN A 149 6.87 7.66 -1.51
N ARG A 150 6.50 7.36 -2.75
CA ARG A 150 5.11 7.08 -3.16
C ARG A 150 4.55 5.87 -2.43
N LEU A 151 5.30 4.77 -2.40
CA LEU A 151 4.92 3.55 -1.66
C LEU A 151 4.75 3.81 -0.16
N THR A 152 5.68 4.54 0.45
CA THR A 152 5.58 4.92 1.87
C THR A 152 4.30 5.70 2.15
N MET A 153 3.95 6.67 1.30
CA MET A 153 2.71 7.44 1.43
C MET A 153 1.47 6.56 1.28
N GLN A 154 1.45 5.68 0.29
CA GLN A 154 0.31 4.78 0.05
C GLN A 154 0.11 3.80 1.20
N LEU A 155 1.17 3.16 1.67
CA LEU A 155 1.11 2.22 2.80
C LEU A 155 0.61 2.93 4.07
N SER A 156 1.08 4.15 4.34
CA SER A 156 0.66 4.92 5.51
C SER A 156 -0.79 5.42 5.39
N TYR A 157 -1.13 6.15 4.33
CA TYR A 157 -2.42 6.87 4.26
C TYR A 157 -3.57 6.03 3.71
N LYS A 158 -3.32 5.19 2.71
CA LYS A 158 -4.38 4.36 2.12
C LYS A 158 -4.61 3.07 2.91
N TRP A 159 -3.54 2.46 3.40
CA TRP A 159 -3.60 1.17 4.11
C TRP A 159 -3.56 1.33 5.63
N GLY A 160 -3.25 2.53 6.12
CA GLY A 160 -3.23 2.83 7.56
C GLY A 160 -2.15 2.08 8.33
N LEU A 161 -1.03 1.74 7.66
CA LEU A 161 0.10 1.09 8.30
C LEU A 161 0.93 2.12 9.06
N CYS A 162 1.44 1.73 10.23
CA CYS A 162 2.37 2.55 10.98
C CYS A 162 3.78 2.51 10.37
N LEU A 163 4.65 3.42 10.77
CA LEU A 163 5.99 3.53 10.17
C LEU A 163 6.85 2.30 10.44
N GLU A 164 6.65 1.65 11.59
CA GLU A 164 7.31 0.40 11.96
C GLU A 164 6.91 -0.74 11.01
N GLU A 165 5.61 -0.87 10.72
CA GLU A 165 5.09 -1.86 9.78
C GLU A 165 5.61 -1.61 8.36
N ILE A 166 5.65 -0.35 7.92
CA ILE A 166 6.20 0.03 6.61
C ILE A 166 7.70 -0.27 6.55
N ALA A 167 8.45 0.03 7.60
CA ALA A 167 9.87 -0.28 7.70
C ALA A 167 10.14 -1.79 7.58
N ALA A 168 9.35 -2.60 8.28
CA ALA A 168 9.43 -4.06 8.21
C ALA A 168 9.06 -4.61 6.82
N ILE A 169 8.02 -4.06 6.16
CA ILE A 169 7.61 -4.47 4.82
C ILE A 169 8.68 -4.13 3.77
N THR A 170 9.22 -2.92 3.84
CA THR A 170 10.18 -2.40 2.85
C THR A 170 11.62 -2.77 3.16
N GLU A 171 11.87 -3.43 4.29
CA GLU A 171 13.19 -3.87 4.77
C GLU A 171 14.20 -2.72 4.88
N VAL A 172 13.73 -1.56 5.35
CA VAL A 172 14.58 -0.38 5.59
C VAL A 172 14.45 0.10 7.03
N PRO A 173 15.48 0.77 7.58
CA PRO A 173 15.40 1.33 8.92
C PRO A 173 14.23 2.32 9.07
N ILE A 174 13.62 2.35 10.25
CA ILE A 174 12.49 3.26 10.55
C ILE A 174 12.84 4.73 10.33
N GLY A 175 14.09 5.12 10.60
CA GLY A 175 14.58 6.48 10.30
C GLY A 175 14.51 6.81 8.81
N THR A 176 14.83 5.85 7.94
CA THR A 176 14.70 5.99 6.48
C THR A 176 13.23 6.12 6.08
N THR A 177 12.34 5.34 6.67
CA THR A 177 10.89 5.40 6.41
C THR A 177 10.33 6.77 6.83
N LYS A 178 10.72 7.29 8.00
CA LYS A 178 10.37 8.65 8.45
C LYS A 178 10.87 9.72 7.48
N ALA A 179 12.11 9.63 7.05
CA ALA A 179 12.70 10.56 6.09
C ALA A 179 11.97 10.51 4.73
N ARG A 180 11.65 9.31 4.21
CA ARG A 180 10.86 9.15 2.97
C ARG A 180 9.49 9.82 3.08
N GLN A 181 8.79 9.63 4.19
CA GLN A 181 7.48 10.24 4.42
C GLN A 181 7.59 11.77 4.52
N PHE A 182 8.59 12.29 5.23
CA PHE A 182 8.84 13.72 5.34
C PHE A 182 9.12 14.36 3.98
N HIS A 183 10.04 13.78 3.19
CA HIS A 183 10.38 14.29 1.86
C HIS A 183 9.21 14.19 0.89
N ALA A 184 8.42 13.11 0.96
CA ALA A 184 7.21 12.96 0.17
C ALA A 184 6.20 14.08 0.45
N ARG A 185 5.89 14.34 1.73
CA ARG A 185 5.00 15.44 2.14
C ARG A 185 5.51 16.80 1.69
N SER A 186 6.81 17.06 1.86
CA SER A 186 7.44 18.32 1.44
C SER A 186 7.34 18.52 -0.07
N LYS A 187 7.57 17.46 -0.85
CA LYS A 187 7.46 17.53 -2.31
C LYS A 187 6.02 17.72 -2.77
N LEU A 188 5.05 16.99 -2.18
CA LEU A 188 3.63 17.15 -2.48
C LEU A 188 3.13 18.56 -2.19
N ARG A 189 3.51 19.17 -1.06
CA ARG A 189 3.16 20.56 -0.74
C ARG A 189 3.60 21.57 -1.80
N ARG A 190 4.71 21.30 -2.48
CA ARG A 190 5.23 22.18 -3.55
C ARG A 190 4.58 21.88 -4.89
N CYS A 191 4.34 20.60 -5.21
CA CYS A 191 3.86 20.20 -6.53
C CYS A 191 2.34 20.32 -6.67
N LEU A 192 1.57 20.01 -5.64
CA LEU A 192 0.11 19.98 -5.73
C LEU A 192 -0.53 21.32 -6.12
N PRO A 193 -0.14 22.47 -5.56
CA PRO A 193 -0.68 23.77 -5.99
C PRO A 193 -0.37 24.09 -7.45
N ALA A 194 0.80 23.66 -7.96
CA ALA A 194 1.22 23.91 -9.33
C ALA A 194 0.51 23.05 -10.38
N LEU A 195 -0.14 21.94 -9.97
CA LEU A 195 -0.85 21.04 -10.89
C LEU A 195 -2.25 21.54 -11.31
N GLY A 196 -2.74 22.62 -10.69
CA GLY A 196 -4.08 23.16 -10.99
C GLY A 196 -5.21 22.15 -10.70
N GLY A 197 -6.40 22.62 -10.29
CA GLY A 197 -7.56 21.74 -10.08
C GLY A 197 -7.67 21.11 -8.70
N GLY A 198 -6.89 21.57 -7.71
CA GLY A 198 -7.13 21.21 -6.31
C GLY A 198 -8.33 21.96 -5.71
N PRO A 199 -8.93 21.43 -4.62
CA PRO A 199 -10.02 22.11 -3.95
C PRO A 199 -9.56 23.49 -3.49
N GLN A 200 -10.34 24.52 -3.83
CA GLN A 200 -10.15 25.84 -3.25
C GLN A 200 -10.66 25.78 -1.80
N PHE A 201 -9.74 25.66 -0.88
CA PHE A 201 -10.07 25.86 0.54
C PHE A 201 -10.25 27.37 0.76
N SER A 202 -11.50 27.80 0.79
CA SER A 202 -11.89 29.14 1.25
C SER A 202 -11.88 29.17 2.77
#